data_d84370f7e028dc878a58625099a035ae
#
_entry.id   d84370f7e028dc878a58625099a035ae
#
_cell.length_a   1.000
_cell.length_b   1.000
_cell.length_c   1.000
_cell.angle_alpha   90.00
_cell.angle_beta   90.00
_cell.angle_gamma   90.00
#
_symmetry.space_group_name_H-M   'P 1'
#
loop_
_entity.id
_entity.type
_entity.pdbx_description
1 polymer ?
#
loop_
_entity_poly.entity_id
_entity_poly.type
_entity_poly.pdbx_seq_one_letter_code
_entity_poly.pdbx_strand_id
1 'polypeptide(L)'
;MAQTEIELDGLLAFPLTPFTEDLEINLDGFAENVESHIAAGAGALFVACGTGEFSSLSVDEVAALLAKAREVANGRVPVWVGAGGGAAGARAGVAAAQAGNADGVLLLPPYLVTGPQDGLVDYVRYAVGDTSVPVIVYHRSTGVFTAPTAAKLLDIPSVVGIKDGYGDVETMTRIVTTIRALGTQRSADFLFFNGLPTAEVSAKAYAAAGVARYSSAVHCFAPEIAHRFHRALAENDDATMDALLAGFYLPLVALRDETPGFAVSLVKAAARLRGDKVGTVRPPLIEPTPEQIDRLGKVVENGFAVLKGL
;
A
#
# COMPACT_ATOMS: atom_id res chain seq x y z
N MET A 1 4.73 17.06 -23.35
CA MET A 1 5.13 17.41 -21.99
C MET A 1 6.09 16.34 -21.54
N ALA A 2 7.26 16.68 -21.00
CA ALA A 2 8.17 15.69 -20.45
C ALA A 2 7.43 14.97 -19.30
N GLN A 3 7.36 13.63 -19.35
CA GLN A 3 6.90 12.85 -18.23
C GLN A 3 7.89 13.10 -17.08
N THR A 4 7.40 13.64 -15.99
CA THR A 4 8.20 13.74 -14.76
C THR A 4 8.57 12.30 -14.38
N GLU A 5 9.85 12.01 -14.27
CA GLU A 5 10.34 10.70 -13.83
C GLU A 5 9.75 10.43 -12.45
N ILE A 6 8.99 9.32 -12.33
CA ILE A 6 8.33 8.96 -11.07
C ILE A 6 9.34 8.16 -10.27
N GLU A 7 10.00 8.84 -9.36
CA GLU A 7 10.92 8.21 -8.40
C GLU A 7 10.12 7.60 -7.24
N LEU A 8 9.96 6.30 -7.24
CA LEU A 8 9.41 5.50 -6.12
C LEU A 8 10.45 4.47 -5.71
N ASP A 9 11.53 4.98 -5.13
CA ASP A 9 12.64 4.16 -4.65
C ASP A 9 12.50 3.85 -3.16
N GLY A 10 13.18 2.79 -2.71
CA GLY A 10 13.12 2.36 -1.32
C GLY A 10 11.81 1.67 -0.93
N LEU A 11 11.57 1.60 0.37
CA LEU A 11 10.41 0.93 0.94
C LEU A 11 9.21 1.87 0.98
N LEU A 12 8.09 1.43 0.38
CA LEU A 12 6.86 2.23 0.32
C LEU A 12 6.08 2.08 1.62
N ALA A 13 5.77 3.20 2.26
CA ALA A 13 5.04 3.25 3.52
C ALA A 13 3.57 3.61 3.30
N PHE A 14 2.72 2.97 4.09
CA PHE A 14 1.27 3.16 4.07
C PHE A 14 0.80 3.62 5.46
N PRO A 15 0.88 4.94 5.77
CA PRO A 15 0.55 5.46 7.08
C PRO A 15 -0.83 5.01 7.57
N LEU A 16 -0.92 4.77 8.87
CA LEU A 16 -2.19 4.51 9.56
C LEU A 16 -3.00 5.80 9.63
N THR A 17 -4.33 5.68 9.70
CA THR A 17 -5.20 6.80 10.05
C THR A 17 -5.54 6.71 11.53
N PRO A 18 -4.97 7.56 12.38
CA PRO A 18 -5.32 7.59 13.80
C PRO A 18 -6.73 8.13 14.01
N PHE A 19 -7.46 7.49 14.94
CA PHE A 19 -8.77 7.94 15.37
C PHE A 19 -8.76 8.29 16.85
N THR A 20 -9.64 9.23 17.24
CA THR A 20 -9.97 9.54 18.64
C THR A 20 -10.83 8.42 19.24
N GLU A 21 -11.17 8.53 20.55
CA GLU A 21 -12.12 7.61 21.20
C GLU A 21 -13.52 7.68 20.57
N ASP A 22 -13.91 8.84 20.03
CA ASP A 22 -15.17 9.04 19.31
C ASP A 22 -15.09 8.63 17.82
N LEU A 23 -14.00 7.99 17.40
CA LEU A 23 -13.72 7.56 16.03
C LEU A 23 -13.62 8.71 15.02
N GLU A 24 -13.37 9.94 15.46
CA GLU A 24 -13.01 11.05 14.58
C GLU A 24 -11.54 11.00 14.19
N ILE A 25 -11.15 11.60 13.07
CA ILE A 25 -9.73 11.64 12.65
C ILE A 25 -8.92 12.44 13.66
N ASN A 26 -7.81 11.87 14.13
CA ASN A 26 -6.81 12.56 14.92
C ASN A 26 -5.66 13.05 14.01
N LEU A 27 -5.77 14.29 13.53
CA LEU A 27 -4.75 14.86 12.62
C LEU A 27 -3.40 15.09 13.28
N ASP A 28 -3.34 15.34 14.59
CA ASP A 28 -2.07 15.49 15.30
C ASP A 28 -1.35 14.14 15.43
N GLY A 29 -2.07 13.09 15.82
CA GLY A 29 -1.55 11.74 15.83
C GLY A 29 -1.15 11.26 14.42
N PHE A 30 -1.87 11.70 13.39
CA PHE A 30 -1.52 11.42 12.01
C PHE A 30 -0.23 12.12 11.58
N ALA A 31 -0.03 13.37 11.99
CA ALA A 31 1.22 14.10 11.73
C ALA A 31 2.43 13.40 12.39
N GLU A 32 2.28 12.95 13.65
CA GLU A 32 3.32 12.14 14.34
C GLU A 32 3.61 10.84 13.58
N ASN A 33 2.57 10.13 13.11
CA ASN A 33 2.71 8.88 12.37
C ASN A 33 3.41 9.10 11.01
N VAL A 34 3.04 10.13 10.27
CA VAL A 34 3.70 10.50 9.00
C VAL A 34 5.17 10.83 9.23
N GLU A 35 5.49 11.65 10.24
CA GLU A 35 6.87 12.00 10.56
C GLU A 35 7.70 10.78 10.93
N SER A 36 7.13 9.84 11.70
CA SER A 36 7.84 8.60 12.06
C SER A 36 8.21 7.77 10.84
N HIS A 37 7.34 7.68 9.84
CA HIS A 37 7.63 6.99 8.58
C HIS A 37 8.76 7.66 7.80
N ILE A 38 8.75 9.00 7.73
CA ILE A 38 9.80 9.77 7.04
C ILE A 38 11.14 9.61 7.75
N ALA A 39 11.15 9.76 9.07
CA ALA A 39 12.34 9.59 9.90
C ALA A 39 12.91 8.16 9.80
N ALA A 40 12.06 7.17 9.63
CA ALA A 40 12.45 5.78 9.42
C ALA A 40 12.94 5.49 7.98
N GLY A 41 12.92 6.45 7.06
CA GLY A 41 13.47 6.31 5.71
C GLY A 41 12.49 5.74 4.69
N ALA A 42 11.19 6.02 4.85
CA ALA A 42 10.20 5.70 3.81
C ALA A 42 10.57 6.36 2.47
N GLY A 43 10.54 5.60 1.37
CA GLY A 43 10.80 6.11 0.03
C GLY A 43 9.63 6.91 -0.56
N ALA A 44 8.41 6.59 -0.16
CA ALA A 44 7.18 7.33 -0.47
C ALA A 44 6.08 7.00 0.54
N LEU A 45 5.12 7.92 0.70
CA LEU A 45 3.93 7.73 1.54
C LEU A 45 2.69 7.49 0.68
N PHE A 46 1.90 6.48 1.02
CA PHE A 46 0.61 6.17 0.40
C PHE A 46 -0.51 6.35 1.44
N VAL A 47 -1.00 7.58 1.54
CA VAL A 47 -1.95 8.05 2.55
C VAL A 47 -3.37 7.59 2.25
N ALA A 48 -4.15 7.30 3.28
CA ALA A 48 -5.56 6.92 3.14
C ALA A 48 -5.77 5.81 2.09
N CYS A 49 -4.90 4.81 2.09
CA CYS A 49 -5.03 3.60 1.29
C CYS A 49 -5.54 2.44 2.15
N GLY A 50 -5.32 1.18 1.75
CA GLY A 50 -5.83 0.02 2.48
C GLY A 50 -5.44 -0.02 3.95
N THR A 51 -4.16 0.15 4.27
CA THR A 51 -3.66 0.20 5.66
C THR A 51 -4.16 1.43 6.41
N GLY A 52 -4.38 2.55 5.71
CA GLY A 52 -4.98 3.78 6.25
C GLY A 52 -6.52 3.76 6.30
N GLU A 53 -7.15 2.59 6.21
CA GLU A 53 -8.61 2.40 6.34
C GLU A 53 -9.45 3.20 5.32
N PHE A 54 -9.00 3.30 4.08
CA PHE A 54 -9.69 4.03 3.01
C PHE A 54 -11.21 3.78 2.98
N SER A 55 -11.64 2.53 3.16
CA SER A 55 -13.06 2.15 3.10
C SER A 55 -13.93 2.76 4.20
N SER A 56 -13.29 3.27 5.26
CA SER A 56 -13.94 3.87 6.41
C SER A 56 -13.87 5.41 6.41
N LEU A 57 -13.31 6.00 5.34
CA LEU A 57 -13.08 7.44 5.24
C LEU A 57 -14.02 8.10 4.23
N SER A 58 -14.48 9.30 4.55
CA SER A 58 -15.14 10.19 3.61
C SER A 58 -14.12 10.87 2.68
N VAL A 59 -14.58 11.43 1.57
CA VAL A 59 -13.73 12.20 0.65
C VAL A 59 -13.06 13.38 1.32
N ASP A 60 -13.79 14.07 2.22
CA ASP A 60 -13.27 15.22 2.96
C ASP A 60 -12.20 14.81 3.97
N GLU A 61 -12.37 13.66 4.62
CA GLU A 61 -11.35 13.08 5.51
C GLU A 61 -10.08 12.69 4.75
N VAL A 62 -10.22 12.08 3.58
CA VAL A 62 -9.08 11.77 2.71
C VAL A 62 -8.34 13.05 2.30
N ALA A 63 -9.07 14.11 1.93
CA ALA A 63 -8.48 15.40 1.59
C ALA A 63 -7.74 16.04 2.77
N ALA A 64 -8.30 15.96 3.97
CA ALA A 64 -7.65 16.48 5.19
C ALA A 64 -6.35 15.70 5.51
N LEU A 65 -6.37 14.36 5.39
CA LEU A 65 -5.18 13.53 5.58
C LEU A 65 -4.11 13.83 4.53
N LEU A 66 -4.49 14.01 3.26
CA LEU A 66 -3.56 14.41 2.21
C LEU A 66 -2.90 15.75 2.53
N ALA A 67 -3.69 16.76 2.88
CA ALA A 67 -3.18 18.10 3.23
C ALA A 67 -2.19 18.03 4.39
N LYS A 68 -2.53 17.29 5.47
CA LYS A 68 -1.65 17.12 6.62
C LYS A 68 -0.38 16.35 6.27
N ALA A 69 -0.46 15.28 5.49
CA ALA A 69 0.73 14.54 5.07
C ALA A 69 1.67 15.38 4.21
N ARG A 70 1.15 16.20 3.30
CA ARG A 70 1.98 17.12 2.50
C ARG A 70 2.62 18.21 3.34
N GLU A 71 1.88 18.77 4.32
CA GLU A 71 2.43 19.71 5.29
C GLU A 71 3.64 19.12 6.02
N VAL A 72 3.47 17.92 6.58
CA VAL A 72 4.53 17.23 7.34
C VAL A 72 5.67 16.80 6.42
N ALA A 73 5.37 16.20 5.27
CA ALA A 73 6.40 15.76 4.33
C ALA A 73 7.26 16.90 3.82
N ASN A 74 6.67 18.06 3.57
CA ASN A 74 7.36 19.28 3.12
C ASN A 74 8.39 19.02 2.00
N GLY A 75 8.00 18.18 1.02
CA GLY A 75 8.83 17.82 -0.13
C GLY A 75 9.96 16.81 0.15
N ARG A 76 10.08 16.27 1.37
CA ARG A 76 11.12 15.28 1.71
C ARG A 76 10.92 13.92 1.06
N VAL A 77 9.66 13.53 0.86
CA VAL A 77 9.25 12.28 0.21
C VAL A 77 7.97 12.50 -0.59
N PRO A 78 7.74 11.75 -1.68
CA PRO A 78 6.49 11.82 -2.43
C PRO A 78 5.28 11.38 -1.59
N VAL A 79 4.15 12.09 -1.73
CA VAL A 79 2.89 11.78 -1.04
C VAL A 79 1.83 11.37 -2.05
N TRP A 80 1.51 10.10 -2.08
CA TRP A 80 0.43 9.48 -2.83
C TRP A 80 -0.80 9.31 -1.96
N VAL A 81 -1.99 9.30 -2.57
CA VAL A 81 -3.25 9.17 -1.83
C VAL A 81 -4.18 8.15 -2.46
N GLY A 82 -5.02 7.49 -1.66
CA GLY A 82 -6.05 6.57 -2.12
C GLY A 82 -7.23 7.31 -2.76
N ALA A 83 -7.75 6.77 -3.87
CA ALA A 83 -9.04 7.14 -4.45
C ALA A 83 -9.77 5.89 -4.90
N GLY A 84 -11.11 5.85 -4.83
CA GLY A 84 -11.82 4.64 -5.19
C GLY A 84 -13.30 4.66 -4.81
N GLY A 85 -13.87 3.48 -4.71
CA GLY A 85 -15.28 3.29 -4.41
C GLY A 85 -16.13 3.15 -5.68
N GLY A 86 -17.38 3.61 -5.67
CA GLY A 86 -18.21 3.71 -6.89
C GLY A 86 -17.58 4.68 -7.90
N ALA A 87 -17.87 4.51 -9.19
CA ALA A 87 -17.21 5.26 -10.25
C ALA A 87 -17.18 6.79 -10.03
N ALA A 88 -18.31 7.39 -9.61
CA ALA A 88 -18.38 8.82 -9.31
C ALA A 88 -17.50 9.22 -8.12
N GLY A 89 -17.46 8.40 -7.06
CA GLY A 89 -16.61 8.61 -5.90
C GLY A 89 -15.11 8.52 -6.25
N ALA A 90 -14.74 7.53 -7.07
CA ALA A 90 -13.36 7.39 -7.56
C ALA A 90 -12.93 8.64 -8.36
N ARG A 91 -13.80 9.13 -9.26
CA ARG A 91 -13.54 10.37 -10.03
C ARG A 91 -13.40 11.59 -9.11
N ALA A 92 -14.28 11.74 -8.15
CA ALA A 92 -14.21 12.84 -7.17
C ALA A 92 -12.92 12.76 -6.34
N GLY A 93 -12.52 11.55 -5.91
CA GLY A 93 -11.28 11.33 -5.17
C GLY A 93 -10.03 11.69 -5.98
N VAL A 94 -9.97 11.30 -7.26
CA VAL A 94 -8.86 11.70 -8.16
C VAL A 94 -8.81 13.21 -8.34
N ALA A 95 -9.96 13.87 -8.54
CA ALA A 95 -10.03 15.32 -8.65
C ALA A 95 -9.58 16.03 -7.36
N ALA A 96 -9.98 15.50 -6.19
CA ALA A 96 -9.55 16.01 -4.89
C ALA A 96 -8.04 15.83 -4.67
N ALA A 97 -7.49 14.69 -5.09
CA ALA A 97 -6.05 14.43 -5.05
C ALA A 97 -5.26 15.44 -5.89
N GLN A 98 -5.73 15.73 -7.11
CA GLN A 98 -5.13 16.76 -7.96
C GLN A 98 -5.22 18.15 -7.33
N ALA A 99 -6.39 18.54 -6.80
CA ALA A 99 -6.58 19.83 -6.12
C ALA A 99 -5.70 19.96 -4.87
N GLY A 100 -5.47 18.85 -4.14
CA GLY A 100 -4.58 18.76 -2.98
C GLY A 100 -3.10 18.63 -3.33
N ASN A 101 -2.72 18.69 -4.63
CA ASN A 101 -1.35 18.54 -5.12
C ASN A 101 -0.69 17.22 -4.66
N ALA A 102 -1.42 16.12 -4.69
CA ALA A 102 -0.83 14.79 -4.48
C ALA A 102 0.23 14.51 -5.56
N ASP A 103 1.31 13.83 -5.18
CA ASP A 103 2.34 13.40 -6.15
C ASP A 103 1.88 12.18 -6.96
N GLY A 104 0.81 11.51 -6.53
CA GLY A 104 0.14 10.45 -7.26
C GLY A 104 -1.09 9.91 -6.55
N VAL A 105 -1.78 9.01 -7.24
CA VAL A 105 -3.00 8.35 -6.75
C VAL A 105 -2.85 6.83 -6.82
N LEU A 106 -3.24 6.13 -5.75
CA LEU A 106 -3.56 4.71 -5.81
C LEU A 106 -5.06 4.56 -6.04
N LEU A 107 -5.45 4.17 -7.26
CA LEU A 107 -6.84 3.94 -7.61
C LEU A 107 -7.28 2.54 -7.17
N LEU A 108 -8.16 2.49 -6.17
CA LEU A 108 -8.73 1.28 -5.63
C LEU A 108 -9.79 0.67 -6.57
N PRO A 109 -10.08 -0.64 -6.46
CA PRO A 109 -11.06 -1.31 -7.31
C PRO A 109 -12.46 -0.71 -7.21
N PRO A 110 -13.32 -0.94 -8.23
CA PRO A 110 -14.73 -0.55 -8.17
C PRO A 110 -15.43 -1.25 -7.00
N TYR A 111 -16.33 -0.52 -6.31
CA TYR A 111 -17.02 -1.02 -5.14
C TYR A 111 -18.12 -2.01 -5.51
N LEU A 112 -18.11 -3.19 -4.92
CA LEU A 112 -19.11 -4.29 -5.01
C LEU A 112 -19.33 -4.90 -6.41
N VAL A 113 -19.06 -4.20 -7.49
CA VAL A 113 -19.42 -4.65 -8.85
C VAL A 113 -18.20 -5.24 -9.53
N THR A 114 -18.31 -6.52 -9.91
CA THR A 114 -17.36 -7.15 -10.82
C THR A 114 -17.84 -6.90 -12.25
N GLY A 115 -17.15 -6.03 -12.96
CA GLY A 115 -17.44 -5.73 -14.37
C GLY A 115 -16.70 -6.67 -15.33
N PRO A 116 -17.13 -6.69 -16.61
CA PRO A 116 -16.35 -7.31 -17.67
C PRO A 116 -15.02 -6.56 -17.84
N GLN A 117 -14.03 -7.20 -18.47
CA GLN A 117 -12.68 -6.68 -18.58
C GLN A 117 -12.61 -5.28 -19.25
N ASP A 118 -13.40 -5.03 -20.30
CA ASP A 118 -13.45 -3.70 -20.93
C ASP A 118 -14.09 -2.67 -19.98
N GLY A 119 -15.10 -3.06 -19.21
CA GLY A 119 -15.71 -2.21 -18.18
C GLY A 119 -14.73 -1.81 -17.07
N LEU A 120 -13.74 -2.64 -16.74
CA LEU A 120 -12.68 -2.27 -15.79
C LEU A 120 -11.76 -1.18 -16.36
N VAL A 121 -11.42 -1.26 -17.65
CA VAL A 121 -10.64 -0.20 -18.33
C VAL A 121 -11.45 1.10 -18.39
N ASP A 122 -12.73 1.01 -18.70
CA ASP A 122 -13.63 2.17 -18.76
C ASP A 122 -13.82 2.80 -17.37
N TYR A 123 -13.89 1.99 -16.30
CA TYR A 123 -13.88 2.50 -14.92
C TYR A 123 -12.62 3.31 -14.64
N VAL A 124 -11.43 2.78 -14.97
CA VAL A 124 -10.16 3.51 -14.80
C VAL A 124 -10.19 4.81 -15.60
N ARG A 125 -10.54 4.76 -16.89
CA ARG A 125 -10.62 5.92 -17.78
C ARG A 125 -11.58 6.99 -17.26
N TYR A 126 -12.75 6.56 -16.76
CA TYR A 126 -13.74 7.46 -16.16
C TYR A 126 -13.23 8.09 -14.86
N ALA A 127 -12.62 7.29 -13.98
CA ALA A 127 -12.13 7.75 -12.69
C ALA A 127 -10.99 8.76 -12.84
N VAL A 128 -10.04 8.52 -13.73
CA VAL A 128 -8.90 9.43 -13.93
C VAL A 128 -9.28 10.68 -14.69
N GLY A 129 -10.26 10.62 -15.63
CA GLY A 129 -10.64 11.78 -16.44
C GLY A 129 -9.42 12.40 -17.13
N ASP A 130 -9.32 13.73 -17.05
CA ASP A 130 -8.23 14.53 -17.63
C ASP A 130 -7.14 14.86 -16.61
N THR A 131 -7.00 14.06 -15.54
CA THR A 131 -6.00 14.33 -14.50
C THR A 131 -4.58 14.27 -15.07
N SER A 132 -3.73 15.17 -14.60
CA SER A 132 -2.28 15.13 -14.82
C SER A 132 -1.53 14.36 -13.72
N VAL A 133 -2.21 14.01 -12.61
CA VAL A 133 -1.60 13.29 -11.50
C VAL A 133 -1.35 11.85 -11.91
N PRO A 134 -0.15 11.30 -11.66
CA PRO A 134 0.15 9.89 -11.91
C PRO A 134 -0.77 8.95 -11.13
N VAL A 135 -1.24 7.86 -11.77
CA VAL A 135 -2.16 6.90 -11.17
C VAL A 135 -1.59 5.49 -11.23
N ILE A 136 -1.55 4.83 -10.09
CA ILE A 136 -1.29 3.39 -9.98
C ILE A 136 -2.65 2.70 -9.80
N VAL A 137 -2.97 1.73 -10.63
CA VAL A 137 -4.23 0.97 -10.56
C VAL A 137 -4.05 -0.23 -9.63
N TYR A 138 -4.98 -0.44 -8.70
CA TYR A 138 -4.91 -1.56 -7.77
C TYR A 138 -5.66 -2.79 -8.32
N HIS A 139 -4.89 -3.80 -8.71
CA HIS A 139 -5.34 -5.10 -9.17
C HIS A 139 -5.72 -5.97 -7.97
N ARG A 140 -6.99 -5.96 -7.58
CA ARG A 140 -7.48 -6.68 -6.41
C ARG A 140 -9.00 -6.82 -6.42
N SER A 141 -9.53 -7.84 -5.76
CA SER A 141 -10.97 -8.00 -5.48
C SER A 141 -11.82 -7.92 -6.76
N THR A 142 -12.65 -6.90 -6.91
CA THR A 142 -13.51 -6.64 -8.07
C THR A 142 -12.78 -6.05 -9.27
N GLY A 143 -11.53 -5.63 -9.11
CA GLY A 143 -10.68 -5.03 -10.15
C GLY A 143 -9.53 -5.96 -10.58
N VAL A 144 -9.82 -7.22 -10.90
CA VAL A 144 -8.83 -8.19 -11.38
C VAL A 144 -8.74 -8.13 -12.91
N PHE A 145 -7.59 -7.70 -13.43
CA PHE A 145 -7.33 -7.56 -14.86
C PHE A 145 -6.69 -8.83 -15.43
N THR A 146 -7.10 -9.22 -16.64
CA THR A 146 -6.31 -10.16 -17.44
C THR A 146 -5.09 -9.44 -18.05
N ALA A 147 -4.08 -10.18 -18.48
CA ALA A 147 -2.87 -9.58 -19.07
C ALA A 147 -3.16 -8.69 -20.30
N PRO A 148 -4.01 -9.11 -21.28
CA PRO A 148 -4.39 -8.23 -22.39
C PRO A 148 -5.13 -6.96 -21.93
N THR A 149 -5.94 -7.05 -20.87
CA THR A 149 -6.69 -5.90 -20.34
C THR A 149 -5.76 -4.95 -19.58
N ALA A 150 -4.82 -5.49 -18.79
CA ALA A 150 -3.81 -4.68 -18.13
C ALA A 150 -2.94 -3.89 -19.12
N ALA A 151 -2.62 -4.47 -20.28
CA ALA A 151 -1.90 -3.76 -21.35
C ALA A 151 -2.68 -2.56 -21.89
N LYS A 152 -4.02 -2.58 -21.94
CA LYS A 152 -4.85 -1.43 -22.35
C LYS A 152 -4.75 -0.24 -21.37
N LEU A 153 -4.29 -0.46 -20.14
CA LEU A 153 -4.07 0.64 -19.18
C LEU A 153 -2.97 1.61 -19.68
N LEU A 154 -2.06 1.16 -20.52
CA LEU A 154 -1.05 2.00 -21.12
C LEU A 154 -1.63 3.04 -22.09
N ASP A 155 -2.86 2.83 -22.59
CA ASP A 155 -3.55 3.81 -23.44
C ASP A 155 -4.12 4.98 -22.65
N ILE A 156 -4.02 4.96 -21.31
CA ILE A 156 -4.49 6.01 -20.42
C ILE A 156 -3.26 6.79 -19.92
N PRO A 157 -3.04 8.05 -20.38
CA PRO A 157 -1.79 8.76 -20.14
C PRO A 157 -1.38 8.91 -18.68
N SER A 158 -2.32 9.11 -17.77
CA SER A 158 -2.07 9.26 -16.33
C SER A 158 -1.80 7.96 -15.61
N VAL A 159 -2.11 6.78 -16.19
CA VAL A 159 -1.84 5.49 -15.53
C VAL A 159 -0.39 5.11 -15.74
N VAL A 160 0.36 4.99 -14.66
CA VAL A 160 1.81 4.76 -14.66
C VAL A 160 2.22 3.42 -14.07
N GLY A 161 1.29 2.66 -13.53
CA GLY A 161 1.60 1.38 -12.94
C GLY A 161 0.39 0.59 -12.46
N ILE A 162 0.67 -0.62 -12.01
CA ILE A 162 -0.29 -1.53 -11.42
C ILE A 162 0.27 -2.08 -10.09
N LYS A 163 -0.56 -2.07 -9.06
CA LYS A 163 -0.26 -2.68 -7.76
C LYS A 163 -1.08 -3.97 -7.65
N ASP A 164 -0.43 -5.10 -7.37
CA ASP A 164 -1.11 -6.37 -7.19
C ASP A 164 -1.45 -6.63 -5.71
N GLY A 165 -2.68 -6.93 -5.43
CA GLY A 165 -3.19 -7.43 -4.16
C GLY A 165 -4.10 -8.63 -4.34
N TYR A 166 -4.10 -9.23 -5.53
CA TYR A 166 -4.80 -10.47 -5.82
C TYR A 166 -3.99 -11.69 -5.36
N GLY A 167 -2.67 -11.66 -5.55
CA GLY A 167 -1.76 -12.65 -5.01
C GLY A 167 -1.49 -13.85 -5.91
N ASP A 168 -1.90 -13.79 -7.16
CA ASP A 168 -1.59 -14.84 -8.15
C ASP A 168 -0.33 -14.46 -8.94
N VAL A 169 0.79 -15.07 -8.58
CA VAL A 169 2.10 -14.82 -9.21
C VAL A 169 2.10 -15.18 -10.70
N GLU A 170 1.37 -16.21 -11.12
CA GLU A 170 1.26 -16.59 -12.53
C GLU A 170 0.55 -15.48 -13.32
N THR A 171 -0.61 -15.01 -12.85
CA THR A 171 -1.33 -13.90 -13.46
C THR A 171 -0.45 -12.66 -13.52
N MET A 172 0.27 -12.34 -12.46
CA MET A 172 1.15 -11.18 -12.43
C MET A 172 2.32 -11.32 -13.41
N THR A 173 2.92 -12.50 -13.51
CA THR A 173 3.96 -12.81 -14.51
C THR A 173 3.44 -12.58 -15.93
N ARG A 174 2.23 -13.02 -16.24
CA ARG A 174 1.59 -12.80 -17.54
C ARG A 174 1.38 -11.31 -17.82
N ILE A 175 0.91 -10.54 -16.83
CA ILE A 175 0.73 -9.08 -16.95
C ILE A 175 2.07 -8.39 -17.25
N VAL A 176 3.09 -8.64 -16.43
CA VAL A 176 4.42 -8.05 -16.59
C VAL A 176 5.00 -8.37 -17.98
N THR A 177 4.96 -9.65 -18.36
CA THR A 177 5.51 -10.11 -19.64
C THR A 177 4.76 -9.49 -20.83
N THR A 178 3.42 -9.45 -20.77
CA THR A 178 2.59 -8.87 -21.85
C THR A 178 2.88 -7.37 -22.02
N ILE A 179 2.96 -6.62 -20.92
CA ILE A 179 3.24 -5.18 -20.98
C ILE A 179 4.66 -4.93 -21.50
N ARG A 180 5.67 -5.62 -20.99
CA ARG A 180 7.07 -5.45 -21.43
C ARG A 180 7.26 -5.84 -22.91
N ALA A 181 6.53 -6.83 -23.40
CA ALA A 181 6.58 -7.27 -24.80
C ALA A 181 6.09 -6.21 -25.81
N LEU A 182 5.42 -5.13 -25.37
CA LEU A 182 5.04 -4.01 -26.22
C LEU A 182 6.26 -3.23 -26.72
N GLY A 183 7.41 -3.30 -26.04
CA GLY A 183 8.68 -2.73 -26.48
C GLY A 183 8.71 -1.21 -26.59
N THR A 184 7.78 -0.52 -25.95
CA THR A 184 7.71 0.95 -25.93
C THR A 184 8.38 1.52 -24.69
N GLN A 185 8.85 2.79 -24.74
CA GLN A 185 9.38 3.48 -23.56
C GLN A 185 8.36 3.44 -22.41
N ARG A 186 7.08 3.71 -22.72
CA ARG A 186 6.00 3.68 -21.74
C ARG A 186 5.83 2.32 -21.08
N SER A 187 6.02 1.20 -21.80
CA SER A 187 5.96 -0.13 -21.23
C SER A 187 7.19 -0.48 -20.39
N ALA A 188 8.35 0.10 -20.72
CA ALA A 188 9.56 -0.03 -19.92
C ALA A 188 9.47 0.74 -18.59
N ASP A 189 8.86 1.93 -18.60
CA ASP A 189 8.69 2.80 -17.44
C ASP A 189 7.48 2.41 -16.58
N PHE A 190 6.65 1.45 -17.04
CA PHE A 190 5.45 1.06 -16.31
C PHE A 190 5.78 0.34 -15.01
N LEU A 191 5.22 0.81 -13.89
CA LEU A 191 5.55 0.37 -12.56
C LEU A 191 4.72 -0.85 -12.13
N PHE A 192 5.37 -1.79 -11.46
CA PHE A 192 4.73 -2.97 -10.89
C PHE A 192 5.04 -3.07 -9.41
N PHE A 193 4.00 -3.37 -8.58
CA PHE A 193 4.12 -3.47 -7.13
C PHE A 193 3.46 -4.73 -6.59
N ASN A 194 4.11 -5.37 -5.64
CA ASN A 194 3.47 -6.35 -4.77
C ASN A 194 2.77 -5.60 -3.62
N GLY A 195 1.46 -5.69 -3.59
CA GLY A 195 0.58 -4.99 -2.64
C GLY A 195 -0.20 -5.92 -1.71
N LEU A 196 0.31 -7.13 -1.48
CA LEU A 196 -0.30 -8.07 -0.54
C LEU A 196 -0.17 -7.57 0.91
N PRO A 197 -1.07 -7.98 1.82
CA PRO A 197 -1.09 -7.49 3.21
C PRO A 197 0.22 -7.72 3.99
N THR A 198 0.98 -8.74 3.63
CA THR A 198 2.35 -8.99 4.11
C THR A 198 3.16 -9.42 2.89
N ALA A 199 3.53 -8.43 2.09
CA ALA A 199 4.16 -8.61 0.80
C ALA A 199 5.51 -9.35 0.90
N GLU A 200 6.17 -9.28 2.05
CA GLU A 200 7.45 -9.92 2.34
C GLU A 200 7.39 -11.44 2.13
N VAL A 201 6.26 -12.08 2.48
CA VAL A 201 6.10 -13.55 2.33
C VAL A 201 6.19 -14.00 0.87
N SER A 202 5.79 -13.15 -0.07
CA SER A 202 5.83 -13.44 -1.50
C SER A 202 6.89 -12.66 -2.27
N ALA A 203 7.68 -11.81 -1.60
CA ALA A 203 8.57 -10.85 -2.24
C ALA A 203 9.57 -11.50 -3.21
N LYS A 204 10.18 -12.64 -2.84
CA LYS A 204 11.12 -13.38 -3.73
C LYS A 204 10.44 -13.85 -5.02
N ALA A 205 9.23 -14.41 -4.91
CA ALA A 205 8.49 -14.89 -6.08
C ALA A 205 8.09 -13.73 -7.00
N TYR A 206 7.66 -12.59 -6.43
CA TYR A 206 7.33 -11.39 -7.19
C TYR A 206 8.58 -10.77 -7.84
N ALA A 207 9.71 -10.71 -7.13
CA ALA A 207 10.96 -10.23 -7.71
C ALA A 207 11.38 -11.08 -8.92
N ALA A 208 11.27 -12.40 -8.82
CA ALA A 208 11.54 -13.31 -9.95
C ALA A 208 10.58 -13.10 -11.14
N ALA A 209 9.33 -12.72 -10.87
CA ALA A 209 8.35 -12.32 -11.90
C ALA A 209 8.60 -10.89 -12.47
N GLY A 210 9.62 -10.19 -11.97
CA GLY A 210 9.97 -8.83 -12.39
C GLY A 210 9.27 -7.71 -11.63
N VAL A 211 8.73 -8.01 -10.45
CA VAL A 211 8.05 -7.06 -9.55
C VAL A 211 8.88 -6.93 -8.27
N ALA A 212 9.88 -6.07 -8.30
CA ALA A 212 10.79 -5.89 -7.17
C ALA A 212 10.24 -4.94 -6.09
N ARG A 213 9.32 -4.03 -6.45
CA ARG A 213 8.74 -3.07 -5.51
C ARG A 213 7.60 -3.69 -4.71
N TYR A 214 7.54 -3.35 -3.43
CA TYR A 214 6.42 -3.77 -2.57
C TYR A 214 6.13 -2.74 -1.48
N SER A 215 4.95 -2.88 -0.87
CA SER A 215 4.54 -2.10 0.30
C SER A 215 4.65 -2.94 1.55
N SER A 216 5.22 -2.40 2.63
CA SER A 216 5.33 -3.08 3.91
C SER A 216 4.34 -2.50 4.93
N ALA A 217 3.40 -3.30 5.40
CA ALA A 217 2.57 -2.94 6.54
C ALA A 217 3.37 -2.98 7.85
N VAL A 218 4.42 -3.78 7.92
CA VAL A 218 5.33 -3.86 9.07
C VAL A 218 6.08 -2.55 9.30
N HIS A 219 6.30 -1.75 8.26
CA HIS A 219 6.90 -0.42 8.40
C HIS A 219 6.10 0.51 9.34
N CYS A 220 4.82 0.24 9.58
CA CYS A 220 3.99 1.01 10.51
C CYS A 220 4.35 0.83 11.98
N PHE A 221 5.06 -0.24 12.36
CA PHE A 221 5.36 -0.53 13.77
C PHE A 221 6.75 -1.12 14.03
N ALA A 222 7.41 -1.64 13.00
CA ALA A 222 8.77 -2.19 13.09
C ALA A 222 9.56 -1.89 11.81
N PRO A 223 9.79 -0.59 11.50
CA PRO A 223 10.50 -0.17 10.29
C PRO A 223 11.90 -0.78 10.21
N GLU A 224 12.56 -1.04 11.34
CA GLU A 224 13.88 -1.66 11.41
C GLU A 224 13.87 -3.06 10.78
N ILE A 225 12.86 -3.87 11.09
CA ILE A 225 12.68 -5.21 10.53
C ILE A 225 12.32 -5.10 9.03
N ALA A 226 11.39 -4.20 8.69
CA ALA A 226 10.97 -3.97 7.31
C ALA A 226 12.14 -3.57 6.40
N HIS A 227 12.97 -2.64 6.83
CA HIS A 227 14.16 -2.21 6.09
C HIS A 227 15.24 -3.30 6.00
N ARG A 228 15.44 -4.09 7.08
CA ARG A 228 16.40 -5.20 7.02
C ARG A 228 15.98 -6.26 6.00
N PHE A 229 14.68 -6.59 5.97
CA PHE A 229 14.14 -7.51 4.96
C PHE A 229 14.26 -6.92 3.54
N HIS A 230 13.90 -5.65 3.36
CA HIS A 230 13.99 -4.97 2.05
C HIS A 230 15.43 -4.99 1.51
N ARG A 231 16.40 -4.72 2.37
CA ARG A 231 17.83 -4.79 2.01
C ARG A 231 18.24 -6.21 1.64
N ALA A 232 17.86 -7.20 2.45
CA ALA A 232 18.16 -8.60 2.19
C ALA A 232 17.61 -9.07 0.83
N LEU A 233 16.40 -8.61 0.47
CA LEU A 233 15.81 -8.91 -0.84
C LEU A 233 16.63 -8.29 -1.98
N ALA A 234 17.06 -7.04 -1.84
CA ALA A 234 17.87 -6.36 -2.86
C ALA A 234 19.26 -7.00 -3.02
N GLU A 235 19.84 -7.49 -1.93
CA GLU A 235 21.16 -8.13 -1.88
C GLU A 235 21.11 -9.64 -2.18
N ASN A 236 19.91 -10.24 -2.33
CA ASN A 236 19.67 -11.69 -2.44
C ASN A 236 20.23 -12.47 -1.23
N ASP A 237 20.13 -11.86 -0.02
CA ASP A 237 20.51 -12.50 1.25
C ASP A 237 19.39 -13.41 1.74
N ASP A 238 19.36 -14.62 1.19
CA ASP A 238 18.35 -15.63 1.50
C ASP A 238 18.35 -16.01 2.99
N ALA A 239 19.52 -16.08 3.60
CA ALA A 239 19.64 -16.48 5.02
C ALA A 239 18.92 -15.47 5.94
N THR A 240 19.12 -14.18 5.71
CA THR A 240 18.41 -13.12 6.45
C THR A 240 16.92 -13.14 6.17
N MET A 241 16.51 -13.27 4.91
CA MET A 241 15.08 -13.34 4.56
C MET A 241 14.41 -14.52 5.24
N ASP A 242 15.00 -15.72 5.15
CA ASP A 242 14.43 -16.94 5.75
C ASP A 242 14.35 -16.84 7.28
N ALA A 243 15.36 -16.27 7.94
CA ALA A 243 15.34 -16.04 9.38
C ALA A 243 14.19 -15.10 9.79
N LEU A 244 14.02 -13.96 9.10
CA LEU A 244 12.94 -13.00 9.37
C LEU A 244 11.57 -13.58 9.01
N LEU A 245 11.45 -14.35 7.92
CA LEU A 245 10.22 -15.03 7.56
C LEU A 245 9.83 -16.03 8.66
N ALA A 246 10.71 -16.93 9.05
CA ALA A 246 10.42 -17.96 10.03
C ALA A 246 10.16 -17.39 11.44
N GLY A 247 10.96 -16.42 11.87
CA GLY A 247 10.91 -15.89 13.23
C GLY A 247 9.92 -14.76 13.45
N PHE A 248 9.46 -14.09 12.39
CA PHE A 248 8.60 -12.92 12.53
C PHE A 248 7.40 -12.92 11.57
N TYR A 249 7.63 -12.90 10.24
CA TYR A 249 6.55 -12.66 9.29
C TYR A 249 5.51 -13.79 9.25
N LEU A 250 5.93 -15.06 9.25
CA LEU A 250 4.99 -16.19 9.23
C LEU A 250 4.16 -16.30 10.53
N PRO A 251 4.73 -16.15 11.74
CA PRO A 251 3.95 -16.01 12.97
C PRO A 251 2.97 -14.83 12.95
N LEU A 252 3.36 -13.67 12.40
CA LEU A 252 2.48 -12.52 12.25
C LEU A 252 1.31 -12.82 11.30
N VAL A 253 1.59 -13.47 10.16
CA VAL A 253 0.56 -13.88 9.19
C VAL A 253 -0.39 -14.92 9.80
N ALA A 254 0.12 -15.90 10.55
CA ALA A 254 -0.73 -16.89 11.22
C ALA A 254 -1.73 -16.21 12.17
N LEU A 255 -1.28 -15.23 12.95
CA LEU A 255 -2.17 -14.45 13.82
C LEU A 255 -3.17 -13.58 13.04
N ARG A 256 -2.72 -12.95 11.96
CA ARG A 256 -3.55 -12.12 11.08
C ARG A 256 -4.70 -12.92 10.46
N ASP A 257 -4.43 -14.13 10.04
CA ASP A 257 -5.38 -14.95 9.27
C ASP A 257 -6.43 -15.63 10.17
N GLU A 258 -6.33 -15.50 11.51
CA GLU A 258 -7.34 -15.97 12.45
C GLU A 258 -8.67 -15.22 12.33
N THR A 259 -8.64 -13.97 11.90
CA THR A 259 -9.85 -13.13 11.85
C THR A 259 -9.85 -12.27 10.57
N PRO A 260 -10.94 -12.29 9.79
CA PRO A 260 -11.09 -11.40 8.64
C PRO A 260 -10.92 -9.92 9.05
N GLY A 261 -10.15 -9.15 8.27
CA GLY A 261 -9.92 -7.73 8.53
C GLY A 261 -8.71 -7.42 9.43
N PHE A 262 -8.09 -8.40 10.06
CA PHE A 262 -6.96 -8.19 10.99
C PHE A 262 -5.69 -7.63 10.33
N ALA A 263 -5.62 -7.56 9.01
CA ALA A 263 -4.49 -6.92 8.33
C ALA A 263 -4.27 -5.45 8.77
N VAL A 264 -5.33 -4.74 9.17
CA VAL A 264 -5.24 -3.37 9.69
C VAL A 264 -5.26 -3.37 11.23
N SER A 265 -6.19 -4.10 11.83
CA SER A 265 -6.36 -4.12 13.30
C SER A 265 -5.09 -4.55 14.04
N LEU A 266 -4.38 -5.58 13.53
CA LEU A 266 -3.11 -6.02 14.12
C LEU A 266 -2.00 -5.00 13.92
N VAL A 267 -1.94 -4.33 12.77
CA VAL A 267 -0.92 -3.30 12.53
C VAL A 267 -1.12 -2.12 13.49
N LYS A 268 -2.37 -1.66 13.69
CA LYS A 268 -2.66 -0.62 14.68
C LYS A 268 -2.36 -1.08 16.11
N ALA A 269 -2.71 -2.31 16.47
CA ALA A 269 -2.39 -2.85 17.79
C ALA A 269 -0.87 -2.94 18.00
N ALA A 270 -0.10 -3.38 17.01
CA ALA A 270 1.35 -3.43 17.08
C ALA A 270 1.97 -2.02 17.20
N ALA A 271 1.47 -1.04 16.46
CA ALA A 271 1.91 0.35 16.58
C ALA A 271 1.65 0.91 17.99
N ARG A 272 0.47 0.63 18.58
CA ARG A 272 0.20 0.99 19.99
C ARG A 272 1.13 0.30 20.99
N LEU A 273 1.47 -0.97 20.77
CA LEU A 273 2.46 -1.69 21.62
C LEU A 273 3.85 -1.03 21.53
N ARG A 274 4.14 -0.34 20.43
CA ARG A 274 5.38 0.43 20.24
C ARG A 274 5.29 1.88 20.76
N GLY A 275 4.14 2.30 21.27
CA GLY A 275 3.92 3.61 21.87
C GLY A 275 3.26 4.64 20.94
N ASP A 276 2.87 4.26 19.72
CA ASP A 276 2.23 5.17 18.78
C ASP A 276 0.77 5.47 19.16
N LYS A 277 0.34 6.71 18.96
CA LYS A 277 -1.01 7.19 19.29
C LYS A 277 -1.97 7.05 18.10
N VAL A 278 -2.13 5.84 17.59
CA VAL A 278 -2.93 5.60 16.37
C VAL A 278 -4.41 5.28 16.63
N GLY A 279 -4.83 5.17 17.89
CA GLY A 279 -6.21 4.87 18.25
C GLY A 279 -6.64 3.44 17.85
N THR A 280 -7.95 3.24 17.80
CA THR A 280 -8.60 1.98 17.40
C THR A 280 -8.97 2.00 15.91
N VAL A 281 -9.60 0.91 15.42
CA VAL A 281 -10.12 0.84 14.05
C VAL A 281 -11.58 1.28 13.99
N ARG A 282 -12.04 1.75 12.82
CA ARG A 282 -13.48 1.98 12.57
C ARG A 282 -14.19 0.67 12.18
N PRO A 283 -15.47 0.49 12.56
CA PRO A 283 -16.29 -0.61 12.05
C PRO A 283 -16.32 -0.64 10.51
N PRO A 284 -16.41 -1.81 9.87
CA PRO A 284 -16.66 -3.13 10.45
C PRO A 284 -15.43 -3.86 11.00
N LEU A 285 -14.25 -3.21 11.00
CA LEU A 285 -13.07 -3.78 11.64
C LEU A 285 -13.27 -3.83 13.15
N ILE A 286 -12.59 -4.79 13.78
CA ILE A 286 -12.65 -4.99 15.23
C ILE A 286 -11.25 -5.01 15.82
N GLU A 287 -11.14 -4.68 17.10
CA GLU A 287 -9.89 -4.79 17.84
C GLU A 287 -9.53 -6.25 18.14
N PRO A 288 -8.24 -6.60 18.15
CA PRO A 288 -7.79 -7.89 18.65
C PRO A 288 -8.13 -8.07 20.14
N THR A 289 -8.40 -9.31 20.54
CA THR A 289 -8.61 -9.64 21.95
C THR A 289 -7.32 -9.44 22.76
N PRO A 290 -7.41 -9.29 24.10
CA PRO A 290 -6.22 -9.19 24.96
C PRO A 290 -5.24 -10.34 24.76
N GLU A 291 -5.74 -11.58 24.57
CA GLU A 291 -4.90 -12.74 24.28
C GLU A 291 -4.16 -12.62 22.94
N GLN A 292 -4.84 -12.11 21.92
CA GLN A 292 -4.23 -11.88 20.61
C GLN A 292 -3.20 -10.76 20.66
N ILE A 293 -3.44 -9.71 21.46
CA ILE A 293 -2.47 -8.62 21.70
C ILE A 293 -1.23 -9.15 22.42
N ASP A 294 -1.37 -10.01 23.41
CA ASP A 294 -0.23 -10.65 24.10
C ASP A 294 0.60 -11.51 23.14
N ARG A 295 -0.07 -12.28 22.27
CA ARG A 295 0.60 -13.07 21.23
C ARG A 295 1.31 -12.18 20.22
N LEU A 296 0.68 -11.08 19.80
CA LEU A 296 1.26 -10.09 18.91
C LEU A 296 2.54 -9.48 19.53
N GLY A 297 2.49 -9.12 20.81
CA GLY A 297 3.65 -8.62 21.54
C GLY A 297 4.83 -9.59 21.47
N LYS A 298 4.59 -10.88 21.72
CA LYS A 298 5.62 -11.94 21.61
C LYS A 298 6.18 -12.08 20.18
N VAL A 299 5.33 -11.96 19.16
CA VAL A 299 5.75 -12.01 17.76
C VAL A 299 6.68 -10.82 17.45
N VAL A 300 6.32 -9.63 17.90
CA VAL A 300 7.14 -8.42 17.71
C VAL A 300 8.47 -8.54 18.46
N GLU A 301 8.46 -8.96 19.74
CA GLU A 301 9.67 -9.19 20.53
C GLU A 301 10.61 -10.19 19.86
N ASN A 302 10.06 -11.31 19.39
CA ASN A 302 10.84 -12.33 18.67
C ASN A 302 11.43 -11.78 17.38
N GLY A 303 10.68 -10.97 16.63
CA GLY A 303 11.18 -10.31 15.41
C GLY A 303 12.42 -9.45 15.69
N PHE A 304 12.38 -8.66 16.77
CA PHE A 304 13.55 -7.87 17.19
C PHE A 304 14.70 -8.73 17.74
N ALA A 305 14.40 -9.88 18.37
CA ALA A 305 15.44 -10.82 18.78
C ALA A 305 16.15 -11.44 17.58
N VAL A 306 15.39 -11.85 16.54
CA VAL A 306 15.95 -12.33 15.27
C VAL A 306 16.81 -11.24 14.62
N LEU A 307 16.29 -10.01 14.52
CA LEU A 307 17.02 -8.88 13.94
C LEU A 307 18.36 -8.61 14.62
N LYS A 308 18.44 -8.78 15.94
CA LYS A 308 19.70 -8.61 16.71
C LYS A 308 20.71 -9.72 16.47
N GLY A 309 20.27 -10.89 16.03
CA GLY A 309 21.10 -12.05 15.72
C GLY A 309 21.66 -12.06 14.30
N LEU A 310 21.19 -11.14 13.44
CA LEU A 310 21.57 -10.96 12.03
C LEU A 310 22.62 -9.85 11.87
#